data_161ee14511499d63d56e21e0f212d0e9
#
_entry.id   161ee14511499d63d56e21e0f212d0e9
#
_cell.length_a   1.000
_cell.length_b   1.000
_cell.length_c   1.000
_cell.angle_alpha   90.00
_cell.angle_beta   90.00
_cell.angle_gamma   90.00
#
_symmetry.space_group_name_H-M   'P 1'
#
loop_
_entity.id
_entity.type
_entity.pdbx_description
1 polymer ?
#
loop_
_entity_poly.entity_id
_entity_poly.type
_entity_poly.pdbx_seq_one_letter_code
_entity_poly.pdbx_strand_id
1 'polypeptide(L)'
;ANRARISIFTARPGIIIGRKGAEVEKLKNEIQSRTAKEVYLNIEEVVHPELDAQLVAENVALQLQKRVAFRRAMKKAVTSALRLGADGIRIACSGRLGGSEIARREWYRDGRVPLHTIRADIDYGLAEAHTTYGAIGVKVWIFKGEVLPTQRPSEV
;
A
#
# COMPACT_ATOMS: atom_id res chain seq x y z
N ALA A 1 13.30 6.53 27.94
CA ALA A 1 12.97 6.98 26.61
C ALA A 1 11.59 7.67 26.58
N ASN A 2 11.58 8.99 26.84
CA ASN A 2 10.34 9.79 26.86
C ASN A 2 9.98 10.41 25.50
N ARG A 3 10.65 9.98 24.43
CA ARG A 3 10.47 10.52 23.07
C ARG A 3 10.05 9.43 22.11
N ALA A 4 9.06 9.72 21.27
CA ALA A 4 8.61 8.85 20.19
C ALA A 4 8.79 9.59 18.85
N ARG A 5 9.47 8.94 17.88
CA ARG A 5 9.57 9.44 16.51
C ARG A 5 8.69 8.56 15.64
N ILE A 6 7.79 9.18 14.89
CA ILE A 6 6.82 8.50 14.02
C ILE A 6 7.02 9.03 12.62
N SER A 7 7.34 8.16 11.67
CA SER A 7 7.39 8.50 10.24
C SER A 7 6.10 8.03 9.56
N ILE A 8 5.47 8.93 8.82
CA ILE A 8 4.25 8.68 8.05
C ILE A 8 4.62 8.73 6.57
N PHE A 9 4.54 7.59 5.91
CA PHE A 9 4.76 7.48 4.48
C PHE A 9 3.44 7.71 3.73
N THR A 10 3.41 8.67 2.81
CA THR A 10 2.18 9.03 2.11
C THR A 10 2.44 9.42 0.66
N ALA A 11 1.46 9.12 -0.21
CA ALA A 11 1.48 9.57 -1.61
C ALA A 11 1.15 11.07 -1.77
N ARG A 12 0.49 11.68 -0.77
CA ARG A 12 0.02 13.07 -0.84
C ARG A 12 0.25 13.77 0.49
N PRO A 13 1.48 14.20 0.79
CA PRO A 13 1.82 14.83 2.07
C PRO A 13 1.01 16.10 2.36
N GLY A 14 0.63 16.86 1.33
CA GLY A 14 -0.14 18.08 1.48
C GLY A 14 -1.51 17.91 2.14
N ILE A 15 -2.13 16.75 2.01
CA ILE A 15 -3.42 16.44 2.66
C ILE A 15 -3.24 16.26 4.16
N ILE A 16 -2.15 15.58 4.57
CA ILE A 16 -1.85 15.32 5.98
C ILE A 16 -1.36 16.59 6.67
N ILE A 17 -0.52 17.37 5.99
CA ILE A 17 0.00 18.64 6.51
C ILE A 17 -1.14 19.64 6.73
N GLY A 18 -2.12 19.68 5.80
CA GLY A 18 -3.25 20.60 5.87
C GLY A 18 -2.85 22.05 5.64
N ARG A 19 -3.80 22.96 5.81
CA ARG A 19 -3.55 24.39 5.68
C ARG A 19 -2.65 24.87 6.81
N LYS A 20 -1.47 25.41 6.45
CA LYS A 20 -0.48 25.96 7.41
C LYS A 20 -0.03 24.98 8.50
N GLY A 21 -0.11 23.66 8.26
CA GLY A 21 0.33 22.66 9.23
C GLY A 21 -0.66 22.34 10.36
N ALA A 22 -1.88 22.87 10.33
CA ALA A 22 -2.85 22.73 11.41
C ALA A 22 -3.27 21.27 11.66
N GLU A 23 -3.37 20.46 10.60
CA GLU A 23 -3.78 19.05 10.76
C GLU A 23 -2.68 18.18 11.38
N VAL A 24 -1.41 18.45 11.05
CA VAL A 24 -0.26 17.77 11.67
C VAL A 24 -0.15 18.10 13.15
N GLU A 25 -0.37 19.36 13.53
CA GLU A 25 -0.35 19.77 14.94
C GLU A 25 -1.47 19.11 15.74
N LYS A 26 -2.68 19.02 15.18
CA LYS A 26 -3.79 18.29 15.82
C LYS A 26 -3.44 16.82 16.03
N LEU A 27 -2.92 16.16 14.99
CA LEU A 27 -2.53 14.77 15.06
C LEU A 27 -1.42 14.55 16.10
N LYS A 28 -0.41 15.43 16.13
CA LYS A 28 0.65 15.38 17.14
C LYS A 28 0.09 15.48 18.55
N ASN A 29 -0.78 16.45 18.80
CA ASN A 29 -1.39 16.66 20.11
C ASN A 29 -2.28 15.48 20.54
N GLU A 30 -3.02 14.88 19.61
CA GLU A 30 -3.84 13.70 19.89
C GLU A 30 -2.96 12.49 20.26
N ILE A 31 -1.88 12.25 19.55
CA ILE A 31 -0.95 11.16 19.87
C ILE A 31 -0.23 11.42 21.20
N GLN A 32 0.18 12.64 21.46
CA GLN A 32 0.80 13.02 22.74
C GLN A 32 -0.14 12.81 23.93
N SER A 33 -1.42 13.15 23.78
CA SER A 33 -2.41 12.95 24.87
C SER A 33 -2.62 11.47 25.19
N ARG A 34 -2.49 10.57 24.18
CA ARG A 34 -2.66 9.12 24.36
C ARG A 34 -1.40 8.42 24.87
N THR A 35 -0.22 8.94 24.57
CA THR A 35 1.05 8.25 24.86
C THR A 35 1.80 8.83 26.06
N ALA A 36 1.44 10.02 26.53
CA ALA A 36 2.16 10.79 27.55
C ALA A 36 3.66 10.96 27.26
N LYS A 37 4.06 10.93 25.98
CA LYS A 37 5.43 11.08 25.49
C LYS A 37 5.53 12.26 24.55
N GLU A 38 6.74 12.84 24.45
CA GLU A 38 7.04 13.84 23.43
C GLU A 38 7.06 13.16 22.05
N VAL A 39 6.20 13.61 21.12
CA VAL A 39 6.03 13.00 19.79
C VAL A 39 6.63 13.90 18.72
N TYR A 40 7.49 13.32 17.88
CA TYR A 40 7.99 13.93 16.66
C TYR A 40 7.37 13.23 15.47
N LEU A 41 6.63 13.97 14.65
CA LEU A 41 6.06 13.48 13.40
C LEU A 41 6.96 13.87 12.24
N ASN A 42 7.35 12.89 11.45
CA ASN A 42 8.03 13.07 10.17
C ASN A 42 7.09 12.59 9.06
N ILE A 43 6.89 13.41 8.03
CA ILE A 43 6.04 13.06 6.89
C ILE A 43 6.96 12.88 5.70
N GLU A 44 6.98 11.67 5.16
CA GLU A 44 7.81 11.29 4.03
C GLU A 44 6.92 11.03 2.81
N GLU A 45 7.28 11.67 1.69
CA GLU A 45 6.57 11.46 0.44
C GLU A 45 7.04 10.19 -0.26
N VAL A 46 6.09 9.35 -0.65
CA VAL A 46 6.34 8.20 -1.51
C VAL A 46 6.28 8.65 -2.96
N VAL A 47 7.44 8.71 -3.62
CA VAL A 47 7.60 9.23 -5.00
C VAL A 47 6.78 8.42 -6.02
N HIS A 48 6.76 7.10 -5.86
CA HIS A 48 6.04 6.18 -6.75
C HIS A 48 5.02 5.35 -5.96
N PRO A 49 3.83 5.91 -5.66
CA PRO A 49 2.81 5.21 -4.88
C PRO A 49 2.25 3.96 -5.58
N GLU A 50 2.37 3.88 -6.90
CA GLU A 50 1.95 2.71 -7.67
C GLU A 50 2.95 1.53 -7.57
N LEU A 51 4.14 1.75 -7.04
CA LEU A 51 5.13 0.72 -6.73
C LEU A 51 5.12 0.31 -5.25
N ASP A 52 4.29 0.95 -4.43
CA ASP A 52 4.05 0.58 -3.04
C ASP A 52 2.81 -0.30 -2.97
N ALA A 53 2.98 -1.54 -2.52
CA ALA A 53 1.90 -2.53 -2.52
C ALA A 53 0.75 -2.14 -1.59
N GLN A 54 1.03 -1.49 -0.46
CA GLN A 54 0.02 -1.06 0.50
C GLN A 54 -0.82 0.09 -0.08
N LEU A 55 -0.19 1.09 -0.68
CA LEU A 55 -0.89 2.21 -1.30
C LEU A 55 -1.74 1.77 -2.51
N VAL A 56 -1.24 0.82 -3.30
CA VAL A 56 -2.02 0.21 -4.39
C VAL A 56 -3.23 -0.55 -3.85
N ALA A 57 -3.07 -1.35 -2.78
CA ALA A 57 -4.17 -2.07 -2.17
C ALA A 57 -5.26 -1.12 -1.64
N GLU A 58 -4.87 -0.06 -0.94
CA GLU A 58 -5.79 0.97 -0.44
C GLU A 58 -6.51 1.72 -1.56
N ASN A 59 -5.79 2.06 -2.64
CA ASN A 59 -6.38 2.72 -3.80
C ASN A 59 -7.44 1.82 -4.46
N VAL A 60 -7.15 0.53 -4.64
CA VAL A 60 -8.12 -0.43 -5.18
C VAL A 60 -9.31 -0.56 -4.22
N ALA A 61 -9.09 -0.67 -2.92
CA ALA A 61 -10.15 -0.73 -1.92
C ALA A 61 -11.07 0.51 -1.96
N LEU A 62 -10.50 1.70 -2.04
CA LEU A 62 -11.26 2.95 -2.20
C LEU A 62 -12.11 2.98 -3.50
N GLN A 63 -11.56 2.47 -4.61
CA GLN A 63 -12.31 2.37 -5.86
C GLN A 63 -13.49 1.38 -5.72
N LEU A 64 -13.31 0.26 -5.03
CA LEU A 64 -14.39 -0.69 -4.76
C LEU A 64 -15.50 -0.07 -3.89
N GLN A 65 -15.15 0.70 -2.86
CA GLN A 65 -16.11 1.46 -2.05
C GLN A 65 -16.92 2.46 -2.88
N LYS A 66 -16.26 3.09 -3.87
CA LYS A 66 -16.91 3.98 -4.84
C LYS A 66 -17.69 3.25 -5.94
N ARG A 67 -17.92 1.95 -5.79
CA ARG A 67 -18.67 1.09 -6.72
C ARG A 67 -18.08 1.03 -8.14
N VAL A 68 -16.77 1.22 -8.27
CA VAL A 68 -16.08 0.95 -9.54
C VAL A 68 -16.04 -0.56 -9.78
N ALA A 69 -16.23 -0.99 -11.03
CA ALA A 69 -16.15 -2.39 -11.39
C ALA A 69 -14.78 -2.98 -10.99
N PHE A 70 -14.78 -4.01 -10.16
CA PHE A 70 -13.56 -4.57 -9.56
C PHE A 70 -12.53 -5.02 -10.61
N ARG A 71 -12.98 -5.59 -11.74
CA ARG A 71 -12.08 -5.98 -12.85
C ARG A 71 -11.37 -4.78 -13.44
N ARG A 72 -12.07 -3.65 -13.60
CA ARG A 72 -11.49 -2.41 -14.11
C ARG A 72 -10.48 -1.82 -13.14
N ALA A 73 -10.81 -1.79 -11.85
CA ALA A 73 -9.91 -1.30 -10.80
C ALA A 73 -8.61 -2.12 -10.76
N MET A 74 -8.72 -3.46 -10.74
CA MET A 74 -7.55 -4.36 -10.72
C MET A 74 -6.69 -4.22 -11.97
N LYS A 75 -7.28 -4.24 -13.18
CA LYS A 75 -6.53 -4.09 -14.42
C LYS A 75 -5.82 -2.75 -14.52
N LYS A 76 -6.47 -1.66 -14.10
CA LYS A 76 -5.87 -0.33 -14.07
C LYS A 76 -4.64 -0.30 -13.14
N ALA A 77 -4.76 -0.86 -11.95
CA ALA A 77 -3.66 -0.93 -10.99
C ALA A 77 -2.48 -1.75 -11.53
N VAL A 78 -2.74 -2.90 -12.15
CA VAL A 78 -1.71 -3.73 -12.81
C VAL A 78 -0.98 -2.96 -13.91
N THR A 79 -1.72 -2.34 -14.82
CA THR A 79 -1.13 -1.57 -15.92
C THR A 79 -0.31 -0.38 -15.43
N SER A 80 -0.77 0.31 -14.36
CA SER A 80 -0.04 1.45 -13.80
C SER A 80 1.28 1.03 -13.16
N ALA A 81 1.29 -0.05 -12.37
CA ALA A 81 2.50 -0.55 -11.73
C ALA A 81 3.56 -1.01 -12.74
N LEU A 82 3.16 -1.75 -13.79
CA LEU A 82 4.09 -2.18 -14.83
C LEU A 82 4.66 -1.01 -15.64
N ARG A 83 3.85 0.02 -15.92
CA ARG A 83 4.32 1.23 -16.63
C ARG A 83 5.41 1.96 -15.85
N LEU A 84 5.36 1.92 -14.52
CA LEU A 84 6.33 2.57 -13.63
C LEU A 84 7.53 1.70 -13.29
N GLY A 85 7.64 0.51 -13.90
CA GLY A 85 8.83 -0.32 -13.82
C GLY A 85 8.78 -1.44 -12.80
N ALA A 86 7.59 -1.89 -12.36
CA ALA A 86 7.48 -3.15 -11.64
C ALA A 86 7.77 -4.32 -12.58
N ASP A 87 8.60 -5.28 -12.16
CA ASP A 87 8.90 -6.50 -12.92
C ASP A 87 7.70 -7.46 -12.97
N GLY A 88 6.80 -7.32 -12.01
CA GLY A 88 5.56 -8.06 -11.98
C GLY A 88 4.66 -7.66 -10.83
N ILE A 89 3.38 -7.89 -11.02
CA ILE A 89 2.36 -7.60 -10.02
C ILE A 89 1.28 -8.68 -10.00
N ARG A 90 0.80 -9.00 -8.81
CA ARG A 90 -0.37 -9.83 -8.57
C ARG A 90 -1.33 -9.13 -7.65
N ILE A 91 -2.59 -9.03 -8.05
CA ILE A 91 -3.68 -8.47 -7.23
C ILE A 91 -4.74 -9.54 -7.06
N ALA A 92 -5.23 -9.73 -5.84
CA ALA A 92 -6.34 -10.63 -5.54
C ALA A 92 -7.40 -9.89 -4.74
N CYS A 93 -8.64 -9.99 -5.18
CA CYS A 93 -9.81 -9.49 -4.47
C CYS A 93 -10.68 -10.67 -4.05
N SER A 94 -11.15 -10.68 -2.81
CA SER A 94 -12.00 -11.73 -2.26
C SER A 94 -13.16 -11.16 -1.45
N GLY A 95 -14.33 -11.74 -1.63
CA GLY A 95 -15.57 -11.31 -0.99
C GLY A 95 -16.75 -11.31 -1.96
N ARG A 96 -17.78 -10.55 -1.66
CA ARG A 96 -18.96 -10.37 -2.51
C ARG A 96 -18.68 -9.39 -3.65
N LEU A 97 -17.91 -9.85 -4.63
CA LEU A 97 -17.46 -9.03 -5.76
C LEU A 97 -18.64 -8.58 -6.63
N GLY A 98 -18.76 -7.25 -6.81
CA GLY A 98 -19.87 -6.66 -7.55
C GLY A 98 -21.24 -6.81 -6.89
N GLY A 99 -21.31 -7.12 -5.59
CA GLY A 99 -22.54 -7.32 -4.85
C GLY A 99 -23.18 -8.70 -5.02
N SER A 100 -22.46 -9.69 -5.59
CA SER A 100 -22.96 -11.06 -5.73
C SER A 100 -23.25 -11.68 -4.36
N GLU A 101 -24.31 -12.51 -4.26
CA GLU A 101 -24.67 -13.18 -3.01
C GLU A 101 -23.61 -14.17 -2.55
N ILE A 102 -22.97 -14.85 -3.50
CA ILE A 102 -21.91 -15.82 -3.22
C ILE A 102 -20.57 -15.10 -3.30
N ALA A 103 -19.81 -15.18 -2.21
CA ALA A 103 -18.45 -14.66 -2.18
C ALA A 103 -17.53 -15.51 -3.06
N ARG A 104 -16.64 -14.87 -3.75
CA ARG A 104 -15.61 -15.52 -4.56
C ARG A 104 -14.31 -14.75 -4.50
N ARG A 105 -13.25 -15.40 -5.00
CA ARG A 105 -11.93 -14.80 -5.16
C ARG A 105 -11.60 -14.68 -6.64
N GLU A 106 -11.22 -13.50 -7.06
CA GLU A 106 -10.66 -13.26 -8.39
C GLU A 106 -9.28 -12.60 -8.24
N TRP A 107 -8.37 -12.94 -9.15
CA TRP A 107 -7.03 -12.39 -9.13
C TRP A 107 -6.53 -12.14 -10.55
N TYR A 108 -5.67 -11.14 -10.68
CA TYR A 108 -4.93 -10.84 -11.90
C TYR A 108 -3.44 -10.84 -11.58
N ARG A 109 -2.66 -11.34 -12.51
CA ARG A 109 -1.20 -11.30 -12.46
C ARG A 109 -0.68 -10.91 -13.83
N ASP A 110 0.33 -10.07 -13.84
CA ASP A 110 1.08 -9.71 -15.03
C ASP A 110 2.56 -9.59 -14.65
N GLY A 111 3.43 -10.04 -15.53
CA GLY A 111 4.85 -10.17 -15.26
C GLY A 111 5.20 -11.35 -14.32
N ARG A 112 6.40 -11.29 -13.76
CA ARG A 112 6.97 -12.33 -12.90
C ARG A 112 6.74 -12.00 -11.43
N VAL A 113 6.18 -12.91 -10.64
CA VAL A 113 6.02 -12.77 -9.19
C VAL A 113 6.48 -14.06 -8.51
N PRO A 114 7.80 -14.23 -8.26
CA PRO A 114 8.37 -15.48 -7.76
C PRO A 114 8.26 -15.57 -6.24
N LEU A 115 7.10 -16.01 -5.71
CA LEU A 115 6.82 -16.07 -4.28
C LEU A 115 7.68 -17.08 -3.50
N HIS A 116 8.34 -18.01 -4.18
CA HIS A 116 9.20 -19.02 -3.55
C HIS A 116 10.70 -18.65 -3.60
N THR A 117 11.07 -17.55 -4.22
CA THR A 117 12.46 -17.10 -4.35
C THR A 117 12.81 -16.17 -3.20
N ILE A 118 13.70 -16.59 -2.28
CA ILE A 118 14.05 -15.80 -1.07
C ILE A 118 14.74 -14.48 -1.43
N ARG A 119 15.55 -14.46 -2.50
CA ARG A 119 16.24 -13.24 -2.96
C ARG A 119 15.34 -12.25 -3.70
N ALA A 120 14.08 -12.61 -3.96
CA ALA A 120 13.15 -11.71 -4.63
C ALA A 120 12.65 -10.63 -3.67
N ASP A 121 12.76 -9.36 -4.09
CA ASP A 121 12.17 -8.24 -3.38
C ASP A 121 10.69 -8.11 -3.79
N ILE A 122 9.82 -8.65 -2.93
CA ILE A 122 8.37 -8.65 -3.14
C ILE A 122 7.73 -7.83 -2.03
N ASP A 123 7.17 -6.70 -2.43
CA ASP A 123 6.38 -5.87 -1.57
C ASP A 123 4.95 -6.42 -1.46
N TYR A 124 4.38 -6.40 -0.25
CA TYR A 124 3.06 -6.93 0.03
C TYR A 124 2.17 -5.89 0.70
N GLY A 125 0.95 -5.74 0.18
CA GLY A 125 -0.07 -4.88 0.75
C GLY A 125 -1.40 -5.59 0.95
N LEU A 126 -2.09 -5.22 2.03
CA LEU A 126 -3.43 -5.71 2.37
C LEU A 126 -4.32 -4.53 2.72
N ALA A 127 -5.51 -4.48 2.10
CA ALA A 127 -6.53 -3.50 2.43
C ALA A 127 -7.92 -4.15 2.39
N GLU A 128 -8.85 -3.57 3.13
CA GLU A 128 -10.24 -3.99 3.15
C GLU A 128 -11.14 -2.86 2.62
N ALA A 129 -12.01 -3.22 1.69
CA ALA A 129 -13.04 -2.33 1.16
C ALA A 129 -14.37 -2.64 1.84
N HIS A 130 -14.82 -1.75 2.71
CA HIS A 130 -16.13 -1.85 3.34
C HIS A 130 -17.20 -1.36 2.36
N THR A 131 -17.98 -2.29 1.82
CA THR A 131 -19.07 -2.01 0.91
C THR A 131 -20.42 -2.23 1.59
N THR A 132 -21.52 -1.79 0.96
CA THR A 132 -22.88 -2.04 1.47
C THR A 132 -23.22 -3.53 1.56
N TYR A 133 -22.51 -4.40 0.83
CA TYR A 133 -22.71 -5.84 0.80
C TYR A 133 -21.73 -6.61 1.71
N GLY A 134 -20.85 -5.91 2.43
CA GLY A 134 -19.84 -6.50 3.30
C GLY A 134 -18.43 -6.09 2.93
N ALA A 135 -17.44 -6.66 3.59
CA ALA A 135 -16.03 -6.37 3.36
C ALA A 135 -15.48 -7.18 2.18
N ILE A 136 -14.67 -6.54 1.35
CA ILE A 136 -13.90 -7.15 0.28
C ILE A 136 -12.42 -7.00 0.62
N GLY A 137 -11.71 -8.12 0.81
CA GLY A 137 -10.27 -8.12 1.03
C GLY A 137 -9.51 -7.95 -0.28
N VAL A 138 -8.56 -7.02 -0.29
CA VAL A 138 -7.65 -6.75 -1.42
C VAL A 138 -6.25 -7.09 -0.99
N LYS A 139 -5.57 -7.97 -1.71
CA LYS A 139 -4.17 -8.35 -1.50
C LYS A 139 -3.37 -8.02 -2.73
N VAL A 140 -2.22 -7.38 -2.55
CA VAL A 140 -1.33 -6.97 -3.63
C VAL A 140 0.08 -7.48 -3.35
N TRP A 141 0.75 -7.99 -4.37
CA TRP A 141 2.16 -8.37 -4.38
C TRP A 141 2.82 -7.68 -5.55
N ILE A 142 3.86 -6.90 -5.31
CA ILE A 142 4.64 -6.21 -6.34
C ILE A 142 6.06 -6.73 -6.29
N PHE A 143 6.53 -7.28 -7.39
CA PHE A 143 7.92 -7.70 -7.54
C PHE A 143 8.75 -6.55 -8.08
N LYS A 144 9.74 -6.10 -7.31
CA LYS A 144 10.60 -4.95 -7.60
C LYS A 144 11.95 -5.36 -8.19
N GLY A 145 12.27 -6.65 -8.15
CA GLY A 145 13.53 -7.19 -8.63
C GLY A 145 14.16 -8.20 -7.67
N GLU A 146 15.39 -8.62 -7.92
CA GLU A 146 16.12 -9.54 -7.04
C GLU A 146 17.23 -8.79 -6.30
N VAL A 147 17.32 -9.01 -4.99
CA VAL A 147 18.42 -8.51 -4.16
C VAL A 147 19.51 -9.56 -4.13
N LEU A 148 20.60 -9.30 -4.85
CA LEU A 148 21.78 -10.14 -4.81
C LEU A 148 22.64 -9.76 -3.59
N PRO A 149 23.29 -10.74 -2.91
CA PRO A 149 24.22 -10.42 -1.85
C PRO A 149 25.35 -9.57 -2.45
N THR A 150 25.45 -8.34 -1.99
CA THR A 150 26.58 -7.47 -2.33
C THR A 150 27.85 -8.16 -1.82
N GLN A 151 28.80 -8.51 -2.68
CA GLN A 151 30.11 -8.93 -2.23
C GLN A 151 30.65 -7.81 -1.34
N ARG A 152 30.83 -8.09 -0.05
CA ARG A 152 31.56 -7.15 0.81
C ARG A 152 32.90 -6.91 0.12
N PRO A 153 33.34 -5.65 -0.06
CA PRO A 153 34.71 -5.41 -0.48
C PRO A 153 35.59 -6.15 0.51
N SER A 154 36.40 -7.05 -0.01
CA SER A 154 37.40 -7.73 0.79
C SER A 154 38.24 -6.65 1.46
N GLU A 155 38.14 -6.55 2.78
CA GLU A 155 39.08 -5.78 3.56
C GLU A 155 40.48 -6.36 3.27
N VAL A 156 41.30 -5.56 2.57
CA VAL A 156 42.73 -5.77 2.38
C VAL A 156 43.42 -4.90 3.40
#